data_ca5c4e2d22820b1d7ee2d3395bf12011
#
_entry.id   ca5c4e2d22820b1d7ee2d3395bf12011
#
_cell.length_a   1.000
_cell.length_b   1.000
_cell.length_c   1.000
_cell.angle_alpha   90.00
_cell.angle_beta   90.00
_cell.angle_gamma   90.00
#
_symmetry.space_group_name_H-M   'P 1'
#
loop_
_entity.id
_entity.type
_entity.pdbx_description
1 polymer ?
#
loop_
_entity_poly.entity_id
_entity_poly.type
_entity_poly.pdbx_seq_one_letter_code
_entity_poly.pdbx_strand_id
1 'polypeptide(L)'
;HTSFSEGEVATNSFGRDFYLPQTIPTGVGPSSSDTDFTAKQSRFWVNFATDISGHSLKGYVEADFQTSPGTQGSQRTTNGYNPALRRAYIQFDKWTFGQDWSTFQYTGALPESTDYVGGAEGTVFVRQPLIRYSTPLGNGMTLHLSAENDESGTANLGAPALIEHGDDRLPDFAARLAWACKAGELSLAALGRQ
;
A
#
# COMPACT_ATOMS: atom_id res chain seq x y z
N HIS A 1 -2.61 14.26 -11.39
CA HIS A 1 -1.48 14.75 -10.61
C HIS A 1 -0.64 15.72 -11.43
N THR A 2 -0.25 16.81 -10.84
CA THR A 2 0.66 17.80 -11.42
C THR A 2 1.75 18.06 -10.40
N SER A 3 3.00 17.97 -10.82
CA SER A 3 4.15 18.29 -9.98
C SER A 3 5.06 19.29 -10.66
N PHE A 4 5.66 20.13 -9.86
CA PHE A 4 6.76 20.99 -10.24
C PHE A 4 7.91 20.71 -9.29
N SER A 5 9.08 20.43 -9.84
CA SER A 5 10.30 20.19 -9.07
C SER A 5 11.43 21.04 -9.60
N GLU A 6 12.27 21.53 -8.69
CA GLU A 6 13.48 22.26 -8.98
C GLU A 6 14.65 21.60 -8.26
N GLY A 7 15.73 21.38 -8.95
CA GLY A 7 16.90 20.66 -8.44
C GLY A 7 17.18 19.37 -9.21
N GLU A 8 17.75 18.40 -8.54
CA GLU A 8 17.97 17.08 -9.12
C GLU A 8 16.67 16.26 -9.03
N VAL A 9 16.32 15.60 -10.13
CA VAL A 9 15.07 14.84 -10.25
C VAL A 9 15.40 13.35 -10.18
N ALA A 10 14.54 12.59 -9.54
CA ALA A 10 14.64 11.13 -9.48
C ALA A 10 14.75 10.52 -10.88
N THR A 11 15.63 9.52 -11.03
CA THR A 11 16.03 8.95 -12.32
C THR A 11 14.96 8.09 -12.99
N ASN A 12 13.94 7.68 -12.26
CA ASN A 12 12.86 6.83 -12.77
C ASN A 12 11.48 7.46 -12.52
N SER A 13 10.51 7.10 -13.36
CA SER A 13 9.15 7.63 -13.26
C SER A 13 8.48 7.30 -11.92
N PHE A 14 8.79 6.16 -11.32
CA PHE A 14 8.23 5.77 -10.03
C PHE A 14 8.73 6.69 -8.91
N GLY A 15 10.03 6.96 -8.87
CA GLY A 15 10.61 7.87 -7.89
C GLY A 15 10.12 9.30 -8.02
N ARG A 16 9.91 9.76 -9.27
CA ARG A 16 9.31 11.08 -9.57
C ARG A 16 7.86 11.17 -9.14
N ASP A 17 7.06 10.16 -9.49
CA ASP A 17 5.63 10.14 -9.21
C ASP A 17 5.33 10.07 -7.70
N PHE A 18 6.22 9.46 -6.92
CA PHE A 18 6.06 9.29 -5.48
C PHE A 18 6.98 10.16 -4.62
N TYR A 19 7.90 10.89 -5.24
CA TYR A 19 8.90 11.68 -4.51
C TYR A 19 9.65 10.89 -3.44
N LEU A 20 10.15 9.72 -3.82
CA LEU A 20 10.91 8.87 -2.92
C LEU A 20 12.30 9.46 -2.65
N PRO A 21 12.62 9.93 -1.45
CA PRO A 21 13.88 10.64 -1.16
C PRO A 21 15.12 9.84 -1.51
N GLN A 22 15.09 8.52 -1.31
CA GLN A 22 16.21 7.62 -1.61
C GLN A 22 16.50 7.49 -3.11
N THR A 23 15.61 7.93 -3.98
CA THR A 23 15.79 7.88 -5.44
C THR A 23 16.24 9.22 -6.04
N ILE A 24 16.31 10.27 -5.23
CA ILE A 24 16.73 11.60 -5.65
C ILE A 24 18.27 11.64 -5.62
N PRO A 25 18.94 11.87 -6.75
CA PRO A 25 20.39 12.02 -6.79
C PRO A 25 20.81 13.25 -5.98
N THR A 26 21.91 13.16 -5.26
CA THR A 26 22.45 14.30 -4.50
C THR A 26 23.86 14.61 -4.95
N GLY A 27 24.12 15.88 -5.32
CA GLY A 27 25.44 16.36 -5.66
C GLY A 27 26.02 15.86 -6.99
N VAL A 28 25.19 15.40 -7.92
CA VAL A 28 25.63 14.74 -9.15
C VAL A 28 24.98 15.38 -10.39
N GLY A 29 25.30 16.60 -10.71
CA GLY A 29 24.86 17.17 -11.97
C GLY A 29 24.19 18.53 -11.89
N PRO A 30 23.80 19.10 -13.02
CA PRO A 30 23.15 20.40 -13.05
C PRO A 30 21.71 20.29 -12.51
N SER A 31 21.34 21.23 -11.67
CA SER A 31 19.96 21.45 -11.27
C SER A 31 19.09 21.77 -12.48
N SER A 32 17.93 21.17 -12.58
CA SER A 32 16.92 21.47 -13.61
C SER A 32 15.55 21.67 -12.97
N SER A 33 14.69 22.44 -13.62
CA SER A 33 13.29 22.51 -13.29
C SER A 33 12.51 21.55 -14.18
N ASP A 34 11.59 20.82 -13.58
CA ASP A 34 10.73 19.86 -14.29
C ASP A 34 9.28 20.03 -13.88
N THR A 35 8.39 19.94 -14.86
CA THR A 35 6.95 19.96 -14.63
C THR A 35 6.35 18.71 -15.24
N ASP A 36 5.67 17.92 -14.44
CA ASP A 36 5.06 16.68 -14.86
C ASP A 36 3.55 16.67 -14.63
N PHE A 37 2.84 16.08 -15.59
CA PHE A 37 1.39 15.85 -15.55
C PHE A 37 1.14 14.38 -15.74
N THR A 38 0.44 13.75 -14.81
CA THR A 38 0.14 12.33 -14.90
C THR A 38 -1.29 12.01 -14.51
N ALA A 39 -1.87 11.05 -15.22
CA ALA A 39 -3.19 10.46 -14.93
C ALA A 39 -3.08 9.09 -14.24
N LYS A 40 -1.88 8.61 -13.88
CA LYS A 40 -1.65 7.30 -13.28
C LYS A 40 -2.42 7.07 -11.98
N GLN A 41 -2.77 8.13 -11.27
CA GLN A 41 -3.54 8.07 -10.02
C GLN A 41 -5.04 7.85 -10.24
N SER A 42 -5.50 7.80 -11.49
CA SER A 42 -6.89 7.45 -11.80
C SER A 42 -7.19 6.07 -11.24
N ARG A 43 -8.15 6.00 -10.32
CA ARG A 43 -8.48 4.81 -9.54
C ARG A 43 -9.90 4.40 -9.78
N PHE A 44 -10.10 3.09 -9.97
CA PHE A 44 -11.39 2.47 -10.15
C PHE A 44 -11.59 1.42 -9.08
N TRP A 45 -12.82 1.30 -8.60
CA TRP A 45 -13.20 0.22 -7.69
C TRP A 45 -14.61 -0.25 -7.98
N VAL A 46 -14.83 -1.51 -7.70
CA VAL A 46 -16.15 -2.15 -7.69
C VAL A 46 -16.34 -2.83 -6.36
N ASN A 47 -17.49 -2.64 -5.75
CA ASN A 47 -17.87 -3.38 -4.57
C ASN A 47 -19.26 -3.97 -4.76
N PHE A 48 -19.51 -5.09 -4.10
CA PHE A 48 -20.84 -5.67 -3.96
C PHE A 48 -21.03 -6.13 -2.52
N ALA A 49 -22.28 -6.16 -2.08
CA ALA A 49 -22.66 -6.71 -0.80
C ALA A 49 -24.02 -7.39 -0.94
N THR A 50 -24.17 -8.57 -0.35
CA THR A 50 -25.42 -9.33 -0.34
C THR A 50 -25.48 -10.20 0.91
N ASP A 51 -26.67 -10.66 1.26
CA ASP A 51 -26.89 -11.66 2.29
C ASP A 51 -27.30 -12.98 1.63
N ILE A 52 -26.65 -14.07 2.03
CA ILE A 52 -26.95 -15.41 1.56
C ILE A 52 -27.25 -16.27 2.77
N SER A 53 -28.51 -16.67 2.91
CA SER A 53 -28.97 -17.55 4.01
C SER A 53 -28.61 -17.05 5.41
N GLY A 54 -28.63 -15.74 5.61
CA GLY A 54 -28.30 -15.10 6.90
C GLY A 54 -26.82 -14.81 7.10
N HIS A 55 -25.98 -15.06 6.09
CA HIS A 55 -24.56 -14.75 6.09
C HIS A 55 -24.27 -13.52 5.22
N SER A 56 -23.45 -12.61 5.69
CA SER A 56 -23.03 -11.43 4.94
C SER A 56 -21.88 -11.79 3.99
N LEU A 57 -22.09 -11.52 2.71
CA LEU A 57 -21.05 -11.65 1.67
C LEU A 57 -20.77 -10.29 1.05
N LYS A 58 -19.50 -9.90 1.02
CA LYS A 58 -19.03 -8.68 0.37
C LYS A 58 -17.86 -9.00 -0.53
N GLY A 59 -17.73 -8.28 -1.63
CA GLY A 59 -16.56 -8.33 -2.51
C GLY A 59 -16.11 -6.93 -2.88
N TYR A 60 -14.81 -6.78 -3.06
CA TYR A 60 -14.18 -5.52 -3.38
C TYR A 60 -13.01 -5.74 -4.33
N VAL A 61 -12.95 -4.93 -5.39
CA VAL A 61 -11.79 -4.88 -6.32
C VAL A 61 -11.44 -3.42 -6.55
N GLU A 62 -10.16 -3.09 -6.45
CA GLU A 62 -9.61 -1.74 -6.67
C GLU A 62 -8.36 -1.82 -7.51
N ALA A 63 -8.28 -0.97 -8.54
CA ALA A 63 -7.13 -0.86 -9.42
C ALA A 63 -6.86 0.61 -9.78
N ASP A 64 -5.60 0.94 -10.02
CA ASP A 64 -5.15 2.19 -10.62
C ASP A 64 -4.04 1.90 -11.65
N PHE A 65 -3.31 2.93 -12.10
CA PHE A 65 -2.22 2.80 -13.06
C PHE A 65 -0.86 3.14 -12.44
N GLN A 66 -0.78 3.14 -11.13
CA GLN A 66 0.43 3.47 -10.40
C GLN A 66 1.28 2.21 -10.21
N THR A 67 1.96 1.80 -11.28
CA THR A 67 2.89 0.66 -11.28
C THR A 67 4.32 1.13 -11.45
N SER A 68 5.27 0.39 -10.90
CA SER A 68 6.69 0.51 -11.16
C SER A 68 7.20 -0.69 -11.94
N PRO A 69 8.28 -0.53 -12.66
CA PRO A 69 8.42 0.19 -13.90
C PRO A 69 7.67 -0.59 -14.98
N GLY A 70 7.19 -0.02 -15.99
CA GLY A 70 6.58 -0.79 -17.04
C GLY A 70 5.35 -0.18 -17.65
N THR A 71 5.31 1.13 -17.70
CA THR A 71 4.44 1.80 -18.64
C THR A 71 4.76 1.30 -20.03
N GLN A 72 3.79 0.68 -20.66
CA GLN A 72 3.89 0.39 -22.08
C GLN A 72 3.73 1.70 -22.87
N GLY A 73 4.82 2.22 -23.31
CA GLY A 73 4.86 3.46 -24.04
C GLY A 73 5.46 4.60 -23.23
N SER A 74 5.65 5.71 -23.89
CA SER A 74 6.18 6.93 -23.31
C SER A 74 5.32 8.12 -23.73
N GLN A 75 5.58 9.27 -23.18
CA GLN A 75 4.96 10.53 -23.62
C GLN A 75 5.17 10.81 -25.11
N ARG A 76 6.22 10.21 -25.71
CA ARG A 76 6.51 10.30 -27.14
C ARG A 76 5.62 9.42 -28.01
N THR A 77 4.87 8.52 -27.44
CA THR A 77 3.99 7.59 -28.14
C THR A 77 2.53 7.78 -27.71
N THR A 78 1.94 6.77 -27.13
CA THR A 78 0.53 6.78 -26.72
C THR A 78 0.31 7.09 -25.25
N ASN A 79 1.39 7.30 -24.49
CA ASN A 79 1.34 7.54 -23.04
C ASN A 79 0.54 6.45 -22.28
N GLY A 80 0.67 5.21 -22.71
CA GLY A 80 -0.04 4.07 -22.14
C GLY A 80 0.44 3.73 -20.74
N TYR A 81 -0.48 3.35 -19.87
CA TYR A 81 -0.21 2.94 -18.49
C TYR A 81 -0.66 1.51 -18.25
N ASN A 82 0.11 0.76 -17.46
CA ASN A 82 -0.29 -0.57 -17.02
C ASN A 82 -1.21 -0.49 -15.80
N PRO A 83 -2.28 -1.29 -15.75
CA PRO A 83 -3.11 -1.38 -14.56
C PRO A 83 -2.36 -2.07 -13.41
N ALA A 84 -2.58 -1.59 -12.20
CA ALA A 84 -2.10 -2.15 -10.95
C ALA A 84 -3.27 -2.60 -10.10
N LEU A 85 -3.31 -3.90 -9.77
CA LEU A 85 -4.25 -4.40 -8.78
C LEU A 85 -3.83 -3.91 -7.40
N ARG A 86 -4.69 -3.15 -6.75
CA ARG A 86 -4.43 -2.65 -5.40
C ARG A 86 -5.02 -3.56 -4.35
N ARG A 87 -6.32 -3.77 -4.41
CA ARG A 87 -7.06 -4.59 -3.45
C ARG A 87 -8.04 -5.47 -4.22
N ALA A 88 -8.13 -6.73 -3.83
CA ALA A 88 -9.10 -7.66 -4.36
C ALA A 88 -9.41 -8.72 -3.30
N TYR A 89 -10.57 -8.66 -2.70
CA TYR A 89 -10.93 -9.57 -1.63
C TYR A 89 -12.42 -9.88 -1.58
N ILE A 90 -12.72 -11.01 -0.95
CA ILE A 90 -14.07 -11.41 -0.55
C ILE A 90 -14.11 -11.44 0.97
N GLN A 91 -15.14 -10.87 1.54
CA GLN A 91 -15.45 -10.96 2.97
C GLN A 91 -16.71 -11.82 3.15
N PHE A 92 -16.59 -12.85 3.96
CA PHE A 92 -17.69 -13.69 4.38
C PHE A 92 -17.80 -13.64 5.91
N ASP A 93 -18.88 -13.02 6.40
CA ASP A 93 -19.07 -12.70 7.81
C ASP A 93 -17.84 -11.99 8.43
N LYS A 94 -17.11 -12.71 9.26
CA LYS A 94 -15.93 -12.22 9.97
C LYS A 94 -14.62 -12.51 9.25
N TRP A 95 -14.66 -13.23 8.15
CA TRP A 95 -13.49 -13.66 7.39
C TRP A 95 -13.29 -12.81 6.15
N THR A 96 -12.05 -12.47 5.87
CA THR A 96 -11.61 -11.80 4.63
C THR A 96 -10.57 -12.66 3.95
N PHE A 97 -10.73 -12.87 2.64
CA PHE A 97 -9.85 -13.67 1.79
C PHE A 97 -9.45 -12.86 0.58
N GLY A 98 -8.18 -12.72 0.29
CA GLY A 98 -7.65 -12.01 -0.87
C GLY A 98 -6.61 -10.97 -0.52
N GLN A 99 -6.36 -10.06 -1.44
CA GLN A 99 -5.36 -9.00 -1.27
C GLN A 99 -6.00 -7.76 -0.66
N ASP A 100 -5.46 -7.34 0.48
CA ASP A 100 -5.89 -6.12 1.19
C ASP A 100 -4.70 -5.48 1.89
N TRP A 101 -4.93 -4.35 2.54
CA TRP A 101 -3.94 -3.77 3.46
C TRP A 101 -3.57 -4.78 4.54
N SER A 102 -2.28 -4.89 4.81
CA SER A 102 -1.80 -5.73 5.91
C SER A 102 -2.53 -5.40 7.21
N THR A 103 -2.81 -6.41 7.99
CA THR A 103 -3.44 -6.25 9.31
C THR A 103 -2.55 -5.46 10.26
N PHE A 104 -1.24 -5.53 10.07
CA PHE A 104 -0.27 -4.75 10.84
C PHE A 104 -0.40 -3.24 10.59
N GLN A 105 -0.83 -2.85 9.38
CA GLN A 105 -1.01 -1.45 9.02
C GLN A 105 -2.34 -0.89 9.55
N TYR A 106 -2.29 0.32 10.11
CA TYR A 106 -3.49 1.05 10.49
C TYR A 106 -3.71 2.26 9.58
N THR A 107 -4.59 2.11 8.60
CA THR A 107 -4.85 3.15 7.60
C THR A 107 -5.61 4.36 8.14
N GLY A 108 -6.32 4.22 9.26
CA GLY A 108 -7.08 5.31 9.89
C GLY A 108 -6.21 6.39 10.54
N ALA A 109 -4.93 6.09 10.79
CA ALA A 109 -3.98 7.05 11.36
C ALA A 109 -3.06 7.70 10.31
N LEU A 110 -3.27 7.42 9.01
CA LEU A 110 -2.49 8.05 7.96
C LEU A 110 -2.80 9.55 7.90
N PRO A 111 -1.79 10.43 7.90
CA PRO A 111 -2.01 11.86 7.78
C PRO A 111 -2.53 12.21 6.39
N GLU A 112 -3.34 13.25 6.29
CA GLU A 112 -3.62 13.87 5.02
C GLU A 112 -2.35 14.59 4.53
N SER A 113 -1.82 14.14 3.40
CA SER A 113 -0.59 14.64 2.83
C SER A 113 -0.76 14.85 1.33
N THR A 114 -0.10 15.85 0.79
CA THR A 114 0.01 16.04 -0.66
C THR A 114 1.00 15.06 -1.29
N ASP A 115 1.87 14.46 -0.50
CA ASP A 115 2.71 13.35 -0.91
C ASP A 115 1.85 12.08 -1.05
N TYR A 116 1.94 11.43 -2.20
CA TYR A 116 1.17 10.22 -2.48
C TYR A 116 1.53 9.05 -1.55
N VAL A 117 2.77 8.93 -1.17
CA VAL A 117 3.25 7.94 -0.19
C VAL A 117 2.87 8.35 1.22
N GLY A 118 2.82 9.64 1.48
CA GLY A 118 2.14 10.34 2.57
C GLY A 118 2.49 9.91 3.98
N GLY A 119 3.39 8.99 4.13
CA GLY A 119 3.76 8.44 5.41
C GLY A 119 4.96 9.17 6.02
N ALA A 120 4.90 9.40 7.33
CA ALA A 120 6.10 9.65 8.08
C ALA A 120 7.04 8.43 8.00
N GLU A 121 8.32 8.64 8.19
CA GLU A 121 9.31 7.57 8.33
C GLU A 121 8.80 6.49 9.29
N GLY A 122 8.96 5.23 8.91
CA GLY A 122 8.48 4.09 9.69
C GLY A 122 6.99 3.72 9.49
N THR A 123 6.28 4.42 8.62
CA THR A 123 4.91 4.02 8.28
C THR A 123 4.92 2.74 7.45
N VAL A 124 4.25 1.70 7.95
CA VAL A 124 4.00 0.49 7.17
C VAL A 124 2.95 0.78 6.11
N PHE A 125 3.29 0.53 4.85
CA PHE A 125 2.42 0.78 3.70
C PHE A 125 2.46 -0.43 2.76
N VAL A 126 1.78 -1.50 3.17
CA VAL A 126 1.86 -2.81 2.53
C VAL A 126 0.47 -3.39 2.28
N ARG A 127 0.27 -3.92 1.08
CA ARG A 127 -0.88 -4.75 0.70
C ARG A 127 -0.39 -6.15 0.43
N GLN A 128 -1.02 -7.12 1.06
CA GLN A 128 -0.64 -8.53 0.96
C GLN A 128 -1.85 -9.40 0.67
N PRO A 129 -1.71 -10.50 -0.09
CA PRO A 129 -2.64 -11.61 -0.02
C PRO A 129 -2.74 -12.11 1.41
N LEU A 130 -3.95 -12.24 1.92
CA LEU A 130 -4.18 -12.59 3.32
C LEU A 130 -5.47 -13.39 3.54
N ILE A 131 -5.50 -14.08 4.65
CA ILE A 131 -6.71 -14.56 5.31
C ILE A 131 -6.80 -13.84 6.64
N ARG A 132 -7.87 -13.07 6.85
CA ARG A 132 -8.09 -12.30 8.08
C ARG A 132 -9.38 -12.66 8.75
N TYR A 133 -9.32 -12.86 10.05
CA TYR A 133 -10.47 -12.94 10.92
C TYR A 133 -10.63 -11.64 11.72
N SER A 134 -11.83 -11.06 11.70
CA SER A 134 -12.12 -9.80 12.39
C SER A 134 -13.35 -9.97 13.28
N THR A 135 -13.23 -9.65 14.57
CA THR A 135 -14.34 -9.80 15.51
C THR A 135 -14.42 -8.64 16.50
N PRO A 136 -15.61 -8.07 16.69
CA PRO A 136 -15.83 -7.10 17.76
C PRO A 136 -15.74 -7.79 19.13
N LEU A 137 -15.04 -7.15 20.06
CA LEU A 137 -14.92 -7.57 21.46
C LEU A 137 -15.85 -6.79 22.39
N GLY A 138 -16.60 -5.80 21.85
CA GLY A 138 -17.43 -4.89 22.65
C GLY A 138 -16.68 -3.64 23.08
N ASN A 139 -17.41 -2.67 23.64
CA ASN A 139 -16.87 -1.39 24.13
C ASN A 139 -16.00 -0.62 23.12
N GLY A 140 -16.31 -0.73 21.83
CA GLY A 140 -15.57 -0.10 20.76
C GLY A 140 -14.26 -0.83 20.35
N MET A 141 -13.99 -2.00 20.91
CA MET A 141 -12.81 -2.82 20.57
C MET A 141 -13.11 -3.80 19.46
N THR A 142 -12.16 -3.94 18.53
CA THR A 142 -12.17 -4.96 17.47
C THR A 142 -10.80 -5.64 17.41
N LEU A 143 -10.83 -6.97 17.37
CA LEU A 143 -9.64 -7.79 17.18
C LEU A 143 -9.58 -8.25 15.72
N HIS A 144 -8.39 -8.11 15.11
CA HIS A 144 -8.06 -8.63 13.81
C HIS A 144 -6.88 -9.59 13.93
N LEU A 145 -7.01 -10.77 13.34
CA LEU A 145 -5.94 -11.77 13.25
C LEU A 145 -5.79 -12.18 11.79
N SER A 146 -4.57 -12.30 11.29
CA SER A 146 -4.33 -12.71 9.90
C SER A 146 -3.12 -13.60 9.75
N ALA A 147 -3.18 -14.40 8.68
CA ALA A 147 -2.04 -14.98 8.00
C ALA A 147 -1.91 -14.26 6.65
N GLU A 148 -0.73 -13.73 6.37
CA GLU A 148 -0.46 -12.88 5.22
C GLU A 148 0.70 -13.48 4.41
N ASN A 149 0.76 -13.15 3.11
CA ASN A 149 1.91 -13.54 2.31
C ASN A 149 3.17 -12.96 2.91
N ASP A 150 4.16 -13.80 3.08
CA ASP A 150 5.49 -13.42 3.51
C ASP A 150 6.26 -12.88 2.30
N GLU A 151 6.82 -11.71 2.43
CA GLU A 151 7.77 -11.16 1.46
C GLU A 151 8.68 -10.22 2.22
N SER A 152 9.90 -10.69 2.47
CA SER A 152 10.90 -9.93 3.20
C SER A 152 11.98 -9.44 2.26
N GLY A 153 12.27 -8.16 2.34
CA GLY A 153 13.40 -7.54 1.67
C GLY A 153 14.25 -6.75 2.66
N THR A 154 15.55 -6.86 2.58
CA THR A 154 16.46 -6.03 3.37
C THR A 154 17.15 -4.99 2.52
N ALA A 155 17.28 -3.78 3.05
CA ALA A 155 18.10 -2.74 2.48
C ALA A 155 19.49 -2.78 3.12
N ASN A 156 20.52 -2.91 2.30
CA ASN A 156 21.90 -2.72 2.76
C ASN A 156 22.29 -1.25 2.64
N LEU A 157 23.04 -0.76 3.60
CA LEU A 157 23.58 0.60 3.57
C LEU A 157 24.40 0.80 2.28
N GLY A 158 23.97 1.76 1.46
CA GLY A 158 24.62 2.06 0.18
C GLY A 158 24.22 1.16 -0.99
N ALA A 159 23.31 0.22 -0.79
CA ALA A 159 22.77 -0.59 -1.90
C ALA A 159 21.53 0.08 -2.51
N PRO A 160 21.45 0.20 -3.84
CA PRO A 160 20.33 0.86 -4.51
C PRO A 160 19.06 0.03 -4.59
N ALA A 161 19.09 -1.24 -4.21
CA ALA A 161 17.96 -2.17 -4.32
C ALA A 161 17.76 -2.96 -3.03
N LEU A 162 16.51 -3.34 -2.79
CA LEU A 162 16.16 -4.35 -1.78
C LEU A 162 16.75 -5.70 -2.21
N ILE A 163 17.30 -6.43 -1.26
CA ILE A 163 17.68 -7.83 -1.44
C ILE A 163 16.47 -8.66 -1.03
N GLU A 164 15.89 -9.35 -1.98
CA GLU A 164 14.84 -10.33 -1.73
C GLU A 164 15.46 -11.61 -1.19
N HIS A 165 14.94 -12.09 -0.07
CA HIS A 165 15.34 -13.34 0.53
C HIS A 165 14.32 -14.40 0.09
N GLY A 166 14.77 -15.38 -0.70
CA GLY A 166 13.92 -16.48 -1.19
C GLY A 166 13.72 -17.62 -0.19
N ASP A 167 13.83 -17.37 1.10
CA ASP A 167 13.76 -18.35 2.18
C ASP A 167 12.47 -18.25 3.02
N ASP A 168 11.54 -17.41 2.62
CA ASP A 168 10.23 -17.26 3.23
C ASP A 168 9.43 -18.58 3.10
N ARG A 169 9.18 -19.27 4.23
CA ARG A 169 8.52 -20.58 4.25
C ARG A 169 7.22 -20.61 5.02
N LEU A 170 7.02 -19.66 5.90
CA LEU A 170 5.83 -19.54 6.73
C LEU A 170 5.17 -18.21 6.46
N PRO A 171 3.83 -18.15 6.42
CA PRO A 171 3.15 -16.88 6.30
C PRO A 171 3.48 -15.96 7.48
N ASP A 172 3.43 -14.66 7.23
CA ASP A 172 3.43 -13.65 8.28
C ASP A 172 2.16 -13.78 9.12
N PHE A 173 2.29 -13.77 10.43
CA PHE A 173 1.13 -13.71 11.33
C PHE A 173 1.02 -12.32 11.94
N ALA A 174 -0.10 -11.66 11.68
CA ALA A 174 -0.37 -10.35 12.24
C ALA A 174 -1.58 -10.37 13.16
N ALA A 175 -1.48 -9.61 14.24
CA ALA A 175 -2.58 -9.35 15.16
C ALA A 175 -2.71 -7.84 15.39
N ARG A 176 -3.94 -7.33 15.39
CA ARG A 176 -4.21 -5.93 15.69
C ARG A 176 -5.45 -5.80 16.58
N LEU A 177 -5.30 -5.06 17.65
CA LEU A 177 -6.41 -4.59 18.49
C LEU A 177 -6.65 -3.11 18.18
N ALA A 178 -7.83 -2.81 17.65
CA ALA A 178 -8.30 -1.45 17.43
C ALA A 178 -9.34 -1.11 18.51
N TRP A 179 -9.23 0.08 19.08
CA TRP A 179 -10.18 0.59 20.08
C TRP A 179 -10.61 2.02 19.71
N ALA A 180 -11.89 2.16 19.36
CA ALA A 180 -12.52 3.44 19.09
C ALA A 180 -13.29 3.91 20.31
N CYS A 181 -13.00 5.13 20.78
CA CYS A 181 -13.67 5.76 21.93
C CYS A 181 -13.97 7.24 21.64
N LYS A 182 -14.67 7.91 22.55
CA LYS A 182 -15.02 9.34 22.39
C LYS A 182 -13.80 10.28 22.26
N ALA A 183 -12.66 9.88 22.80
CA ALA A 183 -11.43 10.66 22.78
C ALA A 183 -10.60 10.46 21.52
N GLY A 184 -10.91 9.43 20.73
CA GLY A 184 -10.16 9.08 19.54
C GLY A 184 -10.07 7.58 19.32
N GLU A 185 -9.10 7.18 18.55
CA GLU A 185 -8.87 5.79 18.16
C GLU A 185 -7.44 5.38 18.53
N LEU A 186 -7.30 4.20 19.12
CA LEU A 186 -6.01 3.59 19.47
C LEU A 186 -5.90 2.26 18.74
N SER A 187 -4.75 2.00 18.15
CA SER A 187 -4.45 0.72 17.53
C SER A 187 -3.12 0.18 18.03
N LEU A 188 -3.12 -1.08 18.43
CA LEU A 188 -1.93 -1.84 18.79
C LEU A 188 -1.82 -3.04 17.86
N ALA A 189 -0.68 -3.21 17.21
CA ALA A 189 -0.42 -4.31 16.30
C ALA A 189 0.87 -5.04 16.65
N ALA A 190 0.89 -6.34 16.35
CA ALA A 190 2.05 -7.20 16.45
C ALA A 190 2.18 -8.01 15.16
N LEU A 191 3.41 -8.25 14.72
CA LEU A 191 3.76 -9.04 13.54
C LEU A 191 4.79 -10.09 13.94
N GLY A 192 4.53 -11.34 13.59
CA GLY A 192 5.49 -12.43 13.62
C GLY A 192 5.87 -12.80 12.19
N ARG A 193 7.15 -12.68 11.86
CA ARG A 193 7.74 -12.98 10.54
C ARG A 193 8.92 -13.91 10.73
N GLN A 194 9.16 -14.80 9.77
CA GLN A 194 10.36 -15.62 9.73
C GLN A 194 11.54 -14.85 9.14
#